data_473b893186e4be6a65380d830e44a2dd
#
_entry.id   473b893186e4be6a65380d830e44a2dd
#
_cell.length_a   1.000
_cell.length_b   1.000
_cell.length_c   1.000
_cell.angle_alpha   90.00
_cell.angle_beta   90.00
_cell.angle_gamma   90.00
#
_symmetry.space_group_name_H-M   'P 1'
#
loop_
_entity.id
_entity.type
_entity.pdbx_description
1 polymer ?
#
loop_
_entity_poly.entity_id
_entity_poly.type
_entity_poly.pdbx_seq_one_letter_code
_entity_poly.pdbx_strand_id
1 'polypeptide(L)'
;MELSQLATYVGTCAHDAPAPCSGACPFGLDVRAFLKKAGKGRVSSAYRDLRTALVFPSIAAELCPRPCTGACLREKAGGAMAMGLLEQAVIRLSGDPQPDVFQIPEKDAGIAVVGAGPAGLALALHMARKKYRVTVFEKSDAWGGSLRAHPKYSVFQQDISRQLSVETIDFRYGHVVTDLSELSGFRGVYVATGEGGADFGLLSGWDSQSCRTARQGVFCGGGVCGMPLMESMAAGAKISVTMETLLQTGRMPEKSGKSRCFPEKLTLPPVEPAQSVAPADPETGYTKAELKQEAGRCLQCNCDMCMKDCGMLAKYGKAPEQIAMELMADSGPHFLASRTMTRQTYSCNLCGNCKDRCPEGIDLGTMFQMSRTARVAEGIQPEALHDFWLRELDSVSGECALALLPPGQPSCRYVFFPGCRLPASLPEQTIQAGRLLTETFQAGVVLGCCGVGAWWAGDQKRWEANSQWLRQTWSDMGRPVFVLACAT
;
A
#
# COMPACT_ATOMS: atom_id res chain seq x y z
N MET A 1 -14.21 -19.55 8.07
CA MET A 1 -13.28 -18.43 8.32
C MET A 1 -14.14 -17.25 8.77
N GLU A 2 -13.92 -16.74 9.95
CA GLU A 2 -14.69 -15.63 10.47
C GLU A 2 -14.21 -14.31 9.86
N LEU A 3 -15.07 -13.29 9.81
CA LEU A 3 -14.72 -11.95 9.32
C LEU A 3 -13.49 -11.36 10.03
N SER A 4 -13.24 -11.77 11.27
CA SER A 4 -12.01 -11.46 12.02
C SER A 4 -10.73 -11.90 11.29
N GLN A 5 -10.77 -12.95 10.48
CA GLN A 5 -9.63 -13.42 9.70
C GLN A 5 -9.37 -12.54 8.47
N LEU A 6 -10.37 -11.83 7.94
CA LEU A 6 -10.15 -10.82 6.88
C LEU A 6 -9.28 -9.68 7.39
N ALA A 7 -9.43 -9.31 8.66
CA ALA A 7 -8.61 -8.27 9.27
C ALA A 7 -7.11 -8.62 9.28
N THR A 8 -6.75 -9.91 9.32
CA THR A 8 -5.33 -10.33 9.27
C THR A 8 -4.67 -10.03 7.92
N TYR A 9 -5.44 -9.99 6.84
CA TYR A 9 -4.93 -9.66 5.51
C TYR A 9 -4.81 -8.16 5.26
N VAL A 10 -5.56 -7.34 6.03
CA VAL A 10 -5.39 -5.89 6.03
C VAL A 10 -4.03 -5.56 6.64
N GLY A 11 -3.20 -4.85 5.90
CA GLY A 11 -1.84 -4.49 6.32
C GLY A 11 -0.75 -5.55 6.05
N THR A 12 -1.09 -6.74 5.51
CA THR A 12 -0.07 -7.67 5.00
C THR A 12 0.22 -7.46 3.52
N CYS A 13 -0.72 -6.88 2.77
CA CYS A 13 -0.55 -6.58 1.35
C CYS A 13 0.55 -5.53 1.14
N ALA A 14 1.54 -5.86 0.32
CA ALA A 14 2.64 -4.95 0.02
C ALA A 14 2.36 -3.99 -1.15
N HIS A 15 1.12 -3.95 -1.68
CA HIS A 15 0.78 -3.13 -2.85
C HIS A 15 0.98 -1.63 -2.58
N ASP A 16 0.46 -1.14 -1.46
CA ASP A 16 0.55 0.27 -1.08
C ASP A 16 1.80 0.59 -0.25
N ALA A 17 2.65 -0.41 -0.01
CA ALA A 17 3.91 -0.19 0.67
C ALA A 17 4.83 0.74 -0.15
N PRO A 18 5.59 1.60 0.53
CA PRO A 18 6.56 2.43 -0.16
C PRO A 18 7.59 1.58 -0.88
N ALA A 19 8.03 2.03 -2.07
CA ALA A 19 9.16 1.39 -2.75
C ALA A 19 10.41 1.44 -1.86
N PRO A 20 11.41 0.54 -2.05
CA PRO A 20 12.62 0.51 -1.25
C PRO A 20 13.33 1.86 -1.18
N CYS A 21 13.42 2.58 -2.31
CA CYS A 21 14.00 3.91 -2.37
C CYS A 21 13.19 4.96 -1.56
N SER A 22 11.85 4.88 -1.58
CA SER A 22 11.00 5.77 -0.77
C SER A 22 11.08 5.42 0.71
N GLY A 23 11.17 4.13 1.05
CA GLY A 23 11.35 3.65 2.42
C GLY A 23 12.71 4.05 3.02
N ALA A 24 13.74 4.12 2.20
CA ALA A 24 15.07 4.58 2.61
C ALA A 24 15.19 6.11 2.70
N CYS A 25 14.26 6.88 2.10
CA CYS A 25 14.30 8.33 2.13
C CYS A 25 13.94 8.85 3.54
N PRO A 26 14.81 9.66 4.20
CA PRO A 26 14.50 10.23 5.52
C PRO A 26 13.22 11.04 5.53
N PHE A 27 12.94 11.73 4.44
CA PHE A 27 11.76 12.58 4.26
C PHE A 27 10.51 11.82 3.83
N GLY A 28 10.62 10.54 3.46
CA GLY A 28 9.51 9.76 2.95
C GLY A 28 9.01 10.22 1.58
N LEU A 29 9.87 10.79 0.74
CA LEU A 29 9.52 11.18 -0.64
C LEU A 29 8.99 9.95 -1.40
N ASP A 30 7.82 10.06 -2.02
CA ASP A 30 7.37 9.05 -2.99
C ASP A 30 8.20 9.17 -4.27
N VAL A 31 9.36 8.48 -4.26
CA VAL A 31 10.32 8.49 -5.36
C VAL A 31 9.70 7.96 -6.66
N ARG A 32 8.77 7.00 -6.59
CA ARG A 32 8.07 6.49 -7.78
C ARG A 32 7.21 7.57 -8.44
N ALA A 33 6.37 8.25 -7.63
CA ALA A 33 5.51 9.32 -8.13
C ALA A 33 6.34 10.47 -8.70
N PHE A 34 7.40 10.88 -8.00
CA PHE A 34 8.36 11.88 -8.46
C PHE A 34 8.96 11.53 -9.82
N LEU A 35 9.57 10.33 -9.95
CA LEU A 35 10.20 9.87 -11.18
C LEU A 35 9.20 9.69 -12.32
N LYS A 36 7.98 9.21 -12.03
CA LYS A 36 6.90 9.11 -13.03
C LYS A 36 6.52 10.47 -13.62
N LYS A 37 6.50 11.53 -12.80
CA LYS A 37 6.21 12.89 -13.25
C LYS A 37 7.39 13.46 -14.05
N ALA A 38 8.62 13.31 -13.56
CA ALA A 38 9.84 13.72 -14.24
C ALA A 38 9.99 13.04 -15.62
N GLY A 39 9.79 11.73 -15.70
CA GLY A 39 9.84 10.95 -16.95
C GLY A 39 8.77 11.37 -17.97
N LYS A 40 7.64 11.91 -17.51
CA LYS A 40 6.63 12.53 -18.38
C LYS A 40 6.93 13.99 -18.72
N GLY A 41 8.07 14.54 -18.25
CA GLY A 41 8.43 15.94 -18.47
C GLY A 41 7.57 16.95 -17.70
N ARG A 42 6.83 16.51 -16.68
CA ARG A 42 5.98 17.35 -15.82
C ARG A 42 6.82 17.97 -14.69
N VAL A 43 7.79 18.81 -15.06
CA VAL A 43 8.81 19.36 -14.15
C VAL A 43 8.19 20.08 -12.96
N SER A 44 7.24 21.00 -13.19
CA SER A 44 6.61 21.77 -12.10
C SER A 44 5.85 20.86 -11.11
N SER A 45 5.25 19.77 -11.60
CA SER A 45 4.56 18.80 -10.76
C SER A 45 5.55 17.94 -9.94
N ALA A 46 6.69 17.57 -10.54
CA ALA A 46 7.78 16.87 -9.85
C ALA A 46 8.43 17.77 -8.78
N TYR A 47 8.64 19.04 -9.10
CA TYR A 47 9.16 20.02 -8.12
C TYR A 47 8.22 20.18 -6.91
N ARG A 48 6.91 20.18 -7.15
CA ARG A 48 5.93 20.24 -6.05
C ARG A 48 6.08 19.06 -5.09
N ASP A 49 6.34 17.84 -5.61
CA ASP A 49 6.60 16.68 -4.76
C ASP A 49 7.87 16.87 -3.92
N LEU A 50 8.95 17.35 -4.53
CA LEU A 50 10.19 17.65 -3.81
C LEU A 50 9.96 18.69 -2.71
N ARG A 51 9.33 19.81 -3.03
CA ARG A 51 9.07 20.90 -2.07
C ARG A 51 8.18 20.44 -0.91
N THR A 52 7.20 19.59 -1.19
CA THR A 52 6.30 19.08 -0.16
C THR A 52 7.01 18.12 0.80
N ALA A 53 7.87 17.24 0.26
CA ALA A 53 8.56 16.24 1.06
C ALA A 53 9.84 16.78 1.71
N LEU A 54 10.69 17.47 0.95
CA LEU A 54 12.05 17.84 1.37
C LEU A 54 12.13 19.15 2.17
N VAL A 55 11.07 19.92 2.25
CA VAL A 55 10.97 21.23 2.91
C VAL A 55 11.79 22.29 2.21
N PHE A 56 13.11 22.09 2.13
CA PHE A 56 14.10 22.93 1.42
C PHE A 56 14.79 22.09 0.36
N PRO A 57 14.22 22.00 -0.87
CA PRO A 57 14.71 21.10 -1.91
C PRO A 57 16.16 21.31 -2.30
N SER A 58 16.64 22.57 -2.36
CA SER A 58 18.01 22.86 -2.76
C SER A 58 19.05 22.34 -1.75
N ILE A 59 18.70 22.35 -0.45
CA ILE A 59 19.57 21.81 0.60
C ILE A 59 19.64 20.28 0.46
N ALA A 60 18.49 19.64 0.30
CA ALA A 60 18.43 18.19 0.17
C ALA A 60 19.12 17.70 -1.10
N ALA A 61 18.90 18.34 -2.24
CA ALA A 61 19.54 17.98 -3.50
C ALA A 61 21.08 18.09 -3.48
N GLU A 62 21.60 18.96 -2.64
CA GLU A 62 23.04 19.15 -2.48
C GLU A 62 23.67 18.26 -1.40
N LEU A 63 23.05 18.19 -0.23
CA LEU A 63 23.66 17.62 0.97
C LEU A 63 23.17 16.21 1.35
N CYS A 64 22.14 15.69 0.67
CA CYS A 64 21.63 14.37 0.98
C CYS A 64 22.62 13.25 0.57
N PRO A 65 22.93 12.30 1.46
CA PRO A 65 23.79 11.15 1.13
C PRO A 65 23.08 10.11 0.21
N ARG A 66 21.83 10.37 -0.14
CA ARG A 66 21.02 9.59 -1.11
C ARG A 66 20.87 8.12 -0.77
N PRO A 67 20.40 7.75 0.43
CA PRO A 67 20.21 6.34 0.79
C PRO A 67 19.21 5.64 -0.14
N CYS A 68 18.34 6.38 -0.80
CA CYS A 68 17.41 5.90 -1.82
C CYS A 68 18.13 5.28 -3.03
N THR A 69 19.32 5.77 -3.39
CA THR A 69 20.14 5.20 -4.48
C THR A 69 20.64 3.79 -4.09
N GLY A 70 21.16 3.64 -2.87
CA GLY A 70 21.59 2.33 -2.36
C GLY A 70 20.46 1.29 -2.22
N ALA A 71 19.22 1.75 -2.05
CA ALA A 71 18.03 0.89 -1.98
C ALA A 71 17.35 0.66 -3.35
N CYS A 72 17.92 1.17 -4.45
CA CYS A 72 17.29 1.11 -5.75
C CYS A 72 17.43 -0.28 -6.39
N LEU A 73 16.31 -0.96 -6.67
CA LEU A 73 16.32 -2.28 -7.30
C LEU A 73 16.80 -2.26 -8.75
N ARG A 74 16.86 -1.09 -9.40
CA ARG A 74 17.42 -0.91 -10.74
C ARG A 74 18.94 -1.15 -10.79
N GLU A 75 19.63 -1.08 -9.65
CA GLU A 75 21.08 -1.28 -9.57
C GLU A 75 21.55 -2.51 -10.34
N LYS A 76 20.82 -3.62 -10.19
CA LYS A 76 21.14 -4.91 -10.84
C LYS A 76 20.84 -4.94 -12.35
N ALA A 77 20.24 -3.89 -12.91
CA ALA A 77 19.79 -3.85 -14.30
C ALA A 77 20.23 -2.55 -15.01
N GLY A 78 21.49 -2.17 -14.84
CA GLY A 78 22.11 -1.03 -15.53
C GLY A 78 22.33 0.21 -14.67
N GLY A 79 22.44 0.02 -13.35
CA GLY A 79 22.75 1.06 -12.37
C GLY A 79 21.52 1.74 -11.76
N ALA A 80 21.65 2.15 -10.49
CA ALA A 80 20.62 2.85 -9.74
C ALA A 80 20.21 4.16 -10.43
N MET A 81 19.06 4.70 -10.00
CA MET A 81 18.61 6.01 -10.46
C MET A 81 19.53 7.13 -9.94
N ALA A 82 19.93 8.02 -10.82
CA ALA A 82 20.82 9.16 -10.49
C ALA A 82 20.05 10.28 -9.76
N MET A 83 19.53 9.98 -8.55
CA MET A 83 18.58 10.82 -7.83
C MET A 83 19.09 12.26 -7.63
N GLY A 84 20.35 12.45 -7.27
CA GLY A 84 20.89 13.80 -7.07
C GLY A 84 20.83 14.66 -8.32
N LEU A 85 21.21 14.11 -9.48
CA LEU A 85 21.14 14.83 -10.76
C LEU A 85 19.67 15.09 -11.16
N LEU A 86 18.78 14.14 -10.89
CA LEU A 86 17.35 14.28 -11.17
C LEU A 86 16.70 15.37 -10.31
N GLU A 87 17.00 15.42 -9.01
CA GLU A 87 16.51 16.44 -8.09
C GLU A 87 17.02 17.82 -8.49
N GLN A 88 18.34 17.98 -8.71
CA GLN A 88 18.96 19.23 -9.15
C GLN A 88 18.37 19.71 -10.47
N ALA A 89 18.20 18.82 -11.46
CA ALA A 89 17.60 19.17 -12.74
C ALA A 89 16.15 19.64 -12.61
N VAL A 90 15.34 18.95 -11.78
CA VAL A 90 13.95 19.35 -11.54
C VAL A 90 13.89 20.72 -10.87
N ILE A 91 14.72 20.99 -9.87
CA ILE A 91 14.80 22.30 -9.20
C ILE A 91 15.16 23.40 -10.21
N ARG A 92 16.24 23.23 -10.95
CA ARG A 92 16.71 24.21 -11.95
C ARG A 92 15.69 24.44 -13.07
N LEU A 93 15.13 23.38 -13.63
CA LEU A 93 14.18 23.46 -14.76
C LEU A 93 12.76 23.91 -14.34
N SER A 94 12.46 23.92 -13.04
CA SER A 94 11.18 24.42 -12.53
C SER A 94 11.06 25.95 -12.58
N GLY A 95 12.17 26.67 -12.70
CA GLY A 95 12.18 28.14 -12.78
C GLY A 95 11.77 28.84 -11.48
N ASP A 96 12.11 28.24 -10.34
CA ASP A 96 11.88 28.84 -9.00
C ASP A 96 10.41 29.24 -8.71
N PRO A 97 9.44 28.32 -8.84
CA PRO A 97 8.05 28.69 -8.61
C PRO A 97 7.80 29.12 -7.16
N GLN A 98 6.96 30.12 -7.01
CA GLN A 98 6.55 30.61 -5.70
C GLN A 98 5.86 29.48 -4.89
N PRO A 99 6.01 29.48 -3.55
CA PRO A 99 5.31 28.53 -2.68
C PRO A 99 3.79 28.67 -2.79
N ASP A 100 3.08 27.56 -2.60
CA ASP A 100 1.62 27.60 -2.53
C ASP A 100 1.17 28.35 -1.28
N VAL A 101 0.19 29.23 -1.42
CA VAL A 101 -0.45 29.94 -0.30
C VAL A 101 -1.73 29.20 0.07
N PHE A 102 -1.84 28.73 1.30
CA PHE A 102 -3.02 28.07 1.81
C PHE A 102 -3.93 29.05 2.53
N GLN A 103 -5.16 29.21 2.05
CA GLN A 103 -6.19 30.03 2.69
C GLN A 103 -6.95 29.18 3.69
N ILE A 104 -6.36 28.92 4.85
CA ILE A 104 -7.00 28.26 5.98
C ILE A 104 -6.98 29.20 7.18
N PRO A 105 -7.98 29.13 8.09
CA PRO A 105 -8.06 29.98 9.26
C PRO A 105 -6.83 29.84 10.16
N GLU A 106 -6.43 30.95 10.78
CA GLU A 106 -5.40 30.96 11.79
C GLU A 106 -5.81 30.13 13.02
N LYS A 107 -4.85 29.46 13.60
CA LYS A 107 -5.04 28.62 14.78
C LYS A 107 -4.46 29.33 16.02
N ASP A 108 -5.20 29.29 17.09
CA ASP A 108 -4.93 30.05 18.31
C ASP A 108 -3.75 29.52 19.16
N ALA A 109 -3.17 28.38 18.79
CA ALA A 109 -2.08 27.78 19.55
C ALA A 109 -0.72 28.38 19.14
N GLY A 110 0.03 28.89 20.11
CA GLY A 110 1.41 29.32 19.97
C GLY A 110 2.37 28.15 20.03
N ILE A 111 3.37 28.14 19.11
CA ILE A 111 4.44 27.16 19.02
C ILE A 111 5.77 27.89 19.21
N ALA A 112 6.60 27.39 20.13
CA ALA A 112 7.98 27.86 20.30
C ALA A 112 8.96 26.89 19.63
N VAL A 113 9.91 27.44 18.88
CA VAL A 113 11.03 26.71 18.32
C VAL A 113 12.32 27.31 18.86
N VAL A 114 13.14 26.49 19.50
CA VAL A 114 14.43 26.94 20.06
C VAL A 114 15.56 26.53 19.12
N GLY A 115 16.11 27.49 18.40
CA GLY A 115 17.12 27.34 17.38
C GLY A 115 16.57 27.44 15.95
N ALA A 116 17.14 28.39 15.18
CA ALA A 116 16.82 28.65 13.78
C ALA A 116 17.76 27.90 12.81
N GLY A 117 18.26 26.75 13.19
CA GLY A 117 18.98 25.83 12.31
C GLY A 117 18.04 25.04 11.39
N PRO A 118 18.57 24.16 10.52
CA PRO A 118 17.76 23.41 9.53
C PRO A 118 16.59 22.64 10.12
N ALA A 119 16.77 22.01 11.27
CA ALA A 119 15.71 21.25 11.96
C ALA A 119 14.59 22.17 12.49
N GLY A 120 14.97 23.28 13.14
CA GLY A 120 14.02 24.27 13.68
C GLY A 120 13.23 24.95 12.56
N LEU A 121 13.93 25.39 11.49
CA LEU A 121 13.28 25.99 10.33
C LEU A 121 12.31 25.03 9.62
N ALA A 122 12.64 23.74 9.54
CA ALA A 122 11.76 22.76 8.95
C ALA A 122 10.44 22.62 9.73
N LEU A 123 10.50 22.51 11.07
CA LEU A 123 9.28 22.51 11.88
C LEU A 123 8.53 23.83 11.80
N ALA A 124 9.24 24.96 11.92
CA ALA A 124 8.65 26.30 11.89
C ALA A 124 7.84 26.51 10.61
N LEU A 125 8.40 26.17 9.45
CA LEU A 125 7.72 26.27 8.17
C LEU A 125 6.48 25.36 8.10
N HIS A 126 6.58 24.10 8.55
CA HIS A 126 5.43 23.18 8.54
C HIS A 126 4.29 23.65 9.44
N MET A 127 4.60 24.18 10.63
CA MET A 127 3.58 24.67 11.56
C MET A 127 2.97 25.99 11.07
N ALA A 128 3.77 26.88 10.47
CA ALA A 128 3.27 28.12 9.87
C ALA A 128 2.37 27.85 8.66
N ARG A 129 2.69 26.89 7.79
CA ARG A 129 1.81 26.42 6.70
C ARG A 129 0.47 25.90 7.20
N LYS A 130 0.42 25.34 8.39
CA LYS A 130 -0.80 24.90 9.07
C LYS A 130 -1.50 26.03 9.84
N LYS A 131 -0.99 27.27 9.72
CA LYS A 131 -1.51 28.50 10.31
C LYS A 131 -1.49 28.52 11.85
N TYR A 132 -0.52 27.85 12.45
CA TYR A 132 -0.17 28.08 13.87
C TYR A 132 0.69 29.31 14.01
N ARG A 133 0.58 30.00 15.16
CA ARG A 133 1.47 31.10 15.50
C ARG A 133 2.82 30.56 15.93
N VAL A 134 3.86 30.78 15.14
CA VAL A 134 5.19 30.23 15.38
C VAL A 134 6.14 31.34 15.77
N THR A 135 6.82 31.16 16.91
CA THR A 135 7.92 32.01 17.37
C THR A 135 9.20 31.17 17.39
N VAL A 136 10.23 31.64 16.71
CA VAL A 136 11.55 31.01 16.65
C VAL A 136 12.53 31.84 17.47
N PHE A 137 13.13 31.26 18.51
CA PHE A 137 14.14 31.84 19.34
C PHE A 137 15.53 31.42 18.83
N GLU A 138 16.35 32.38 18.45
CA GLU A 138 17.68 32.12 17.90
C GLU A 138 18.73 32.98 18.62
N LYS A 139 19.79 32.29 19.11
CA LYS A 139 20.88 32.96 19.80
C LYS A 139 21.74 33.90 18.93
N SER A 140 21.79 33.57 17.64
CA SER A 140 22.57 34.35 16.65
C SER A 140 21.73 35.50 16.09
N ASP A 141 22.35 36.30 15.26
CA ASP A 141 21.77 37.46 14.56
C ASP A 141 20.96 37.08 13.31
N ALA A 142 21.01 35.80 12.90
CA ALA A 142 20.33 35.32 11.71
C ALA A 142 20.07 33.80 11.79
N TRP A 143 19.10 33.33 11.03
CA TRP A 143 18.80 31.92 10.87
C TRP A 143 19.83 31.18 9.99
N GLY A 144 19.77 29.87 9.95
CA GLY A 144 20.57 28.99 9.10
C GLY A 144 21.46 28.02 9.89
N GLY A 145 21.83 28.35 11.13
CA GLY A 145 22.61 27.44 11.99
C GLY A 145 23.90 26.96 11.29
N SER A 146 24.16 25.64 11.30
CA SER A 146 25.37 25.05 10.70
C SER A 146 25.47 25.24 9.17
N LEU A 147 24.38 25.52 8.47
CA LEU A 147 24.43 25.80 7.03
C LEU A 147 25.18 27.08 6.68
N ARG A 148 25.26 28.02 7.60
CA ARG A 148 25.96 29.33 7.35
C ARG A 148 27.43 29.15 7.00
N ALA A 149 28.06 28.09 7.47
CA ALA A 149 29.47 27.80 7.16
C ALA A 149 29.66 27.07 5.80
N HIS A 150 28.61 26.70 5.10
CA HIS A 150 28.70 25.93 3.86
C HIS A 150 29.01 26.86 2.67
N PRO A 151 29.92 26.50 1.74
CA PRO A 151 30.27 27.35 0.58
C PRO A 151 29.08 27.77 -0.29
N LYS A 152 28.05 26.91 -0.39
CA LYS A 152 26.80 27.17 -1.15
C LYS A 152 25.70 27.81 -0.29
N TYR A 153 26.02 28.42 0.85
CA TYR A 153 25.01 28.99 1.75
C TYR A 153 24.08 29.98 1.08
N SER A 154 24.60 30.80 0.14
CA SER A 154 23.77 31.75 -0.61
C SER A 154 22.62 31.10 -1.37
N VAL A 155 22.85 29.92 -1.93
CA VAL A 155 21.81 29.14 -2.63
C VAL A 155 20.77 28.60 -1.61
N PHE A 156 21.24 28.07 -0.49
CA PHE A 156 20.37 27.60 0.58
C PHE A 156 19.55 28.75 1.18
N GLN A 157 20.16 29.89 1.36
CA GLN A 157 19.52 31.09 1.87
C GLN A 157 18.38 31.55 0.95
N GLN A 158 18.60 31.53 -0.36
CA GLN A 158 17.54 31.86 -1.34
C GLN A 158 16.37 30.91 -1.27
N ASP A 159 16.62 29.58 -1.18
CA ASP A 159 15.58 28.59 -1.08
C ASP A 159 14.79 28.74 0.24
N ILE A 160 15.49 28.87 1.38
CA ILE A 160 14.83 29.07 2.67
C ILE A 160 14.00 30.36 2.65
N SER A 161 14.55 31.48 2.21
CA SER A 161 13.83 32.76 2.13
C SER A 161 12.58 32.65 1.26
N ARG A 162 12.68 31.97 0.12
CA ARG A 162 11.55 31.72 -0.78
C ARG A 162 10.47 30.90 -0.09
N GLN A 163 10.83 29.79 0.58
CA GLN A 163 9.86 28.94 1.25
C GLN A 163 9.17 29.66 2.44
N LEU A 164 9.89 30.55 3.12
CA LEU A 164 9.36 31.32 4.24
C LEU A 164 8.55 32.55 3.80
N SER A 165 8.73 33.06 2.58
CA SER A 165 8.22 34.38 2.15
C SER A 165 6.69 34.52 2.20
N VAL A 166 5.96 33.41 2.18
CA VAL A 166 4.48 33.39 2.17
C VAL A 166 3.87 33.02 3.53
N GLU A 167 4.71 32.86 4.54
CA GLU A 167 4.29 32.47 5.88
C GLU A 167 4.71 33.50 6.94
N THR A 168 3.91 33.65 7.98
CA THR A 168 4.20 34.54 9.09
C THR A 168 4.87 33.77 10.22
N ILE A 169 6.15 34.07 10.49
CA ILE A 169 6.94 33.45 11.58
C ILE A 169 7.61 34.59 12.33
N ASP A 170 7.44 34.62 13.66
CA ASP A 170 8.11 35.59 14.55
C ASP A 170 9.51 35.10 14.88
N PHE A 171 10.54 35.75 14.33
CA PHE A 171 11.96 35.46 14.64
C PHE A 171 12.51 36.37 15.72
N ARG A 172 12.93 35.80 16.84
CA ARG A 172 13.59 36.51 17.95
C ARG A 172 15.08 36.20 17.94
N TYR A 173 15.82 37.01 17.24
CA TYR A 173 17.27 36.89 17.14
C TYR A 173 17.98 37.47 18.38
N GLY A 174 19.21 37.01 18.65
CA GLY A 174 19.97 37.39 19.83
C GLY A 174 19.37 36.93 21.14
N HIS A 175 18.35 36.04 21.10
CA HIS A 175 17.67 35.54 22.27
C HIS A 175 18.15 34.12 22.63
N VAL A 176 18.79 34.02 23.78
CA VAL A 176 19.23 32.74 24.35
C VAL A 176 18.18 32.27 25.34
N VAL A 177 17.48 31.20 25.02
CA VAL A 177 16.59 30.52 25.97
C VAL A 177 17.48 29.81 26.98
N THR A 178 17.34 30.16 28.25
CA THR A 178 18.13 29.58 29.36
C THR A 178 17.38 28.54 30.13
N ASP A 179 16.06 28.65 30.19
CA ASP A 179 15.16 27.68 30.84
C ASP A 179 13.86 27.55 30.04
N LEU A 180 13.34 26.33 29.97
CA LEU A 180 12.07 26.04 29.25
C LEU A 180 10.84 26.66 29.92
N SER A 181 10.92 27.09 31.18
CA SER A 181 9.83 27.80 31.86
C SER A 181 9.49 29.13 31.17
N GLU A 182 10.47 29.77 30.51
CA GLU A 182 10.26 30.97 29.68
C GLU A 182 9.23 30.74 28.56
N LEU A 183 9.07 29.49 28.15
CA LEU A 183 8.19 29.07 27.06
C LEU A 183 6.85 28.50 27.54
N SER A 184 6.50 28.64 28.81
CA SER A 184 5.27 28.12 29.41
C SER A 184 3.97 28.64 28.77
N GLY A 185 4.05 29.79 28.08
CA GLY A 185 2.92 30.35 27.31
C GLY A 185 2.65 29.68 25.96
N PHE A 186 3.53 28.81 25.51
CA PHE A 186 3.38 28.07 24.25
C PHE A 186 2.79 26.69 24.48
N ARG A 187 1.89 26.26 23.58
CA ARG A 187 1.24 24.95 23.66
C ARG A 187 2.08 23.81 23.11
N GLY A 188 3.10 24.12 22.31
CA GLY A 188 4.06 23.18 21.77
C GLY A 188 5.45 23.81 21.75
N VAL A 189 6.46 23.04 22.15
CA VAL A 189 7.87 23.50 22.16
C VAL A 189 8.71 22.49 21.39
N TYR A 190 9.58 23.00 20.50
CA TYR A 190 10.56 22.18 19.83
C TYR A 190 11.97 22.69 20.09
N VAL A 191 12.80 21.87 20.69
CA VAL A 191 14.20 22.17 20.97
C VAL A 191 15.07 21.60 19.84
N ALA A 192 15.75 22.51 19.12
CA ALA A 192 16.60 22.21 17.97
C ALA A 192 17.86 23.07 18.00
N THR A 193 18.53 23.15 19.15
CA THR A 193 19.65 24.03 19.44
C THR A 193 20.96 23.70 18.71
N GLY A 194 20.98 22.56 17.98
CA GLY A 194 22.15 22.14 17.20
C GLY A 194 23.15 21.32 18.03
N GLU A 195 24.22 20.89 17.38
CA GLU A 195 25.28 20.11 18.02
C GLU A 195 25.98 20.96 19.11
N GLY A 196 26.13 20.35 20.29
CA GLY A 196 26.70 21.05 21.45
C GLY A 196 25.81 22.15 22.06
N GLY A 197 24.56 22.29 21.58
CA GLY A 197 23.57 23.20 22.13
C GLY A 197 22.93 22.67 23.41
N ALA A 198 22.22 23.55 24.16
CA ALA A 198 21.51 23.16 25.38
C ALA A 198 20.38 22.17 25.07
N ASP A 199 20.39 21.05 25.75
CA ASP A 199 19.35 20.00 25.68
C ASP A 199 18.27 20.12 26.77
N PHE A 200 18.49 21.00 27.76
CA PHE A 200 17.60 21.22 28.92
C PHE A 200 17.24 19.94 29.70
N GLY A 201 18.12 18.92 29.66
CA GLY A 201 17.87 17.62 30.27
C GLY A 201 16.83 16.76 29.56
N LEU A 202 16.45 17.12 28.33
CA LEU A 202 15.40 16.43 27.55
C LEU A 202 15.85 15.09 26.98
N LEU A 203 17.15 14.85 26.86
CA LEU A 203 17.68 13.61 26.30
C LEU A 203 17.40 12.39 27.19
N SER A 204 17.20 12.62 28.50
CA SER A 204 16.72 11.58 29.40
C SER A 204 15.24 11.27 29.10
N GLY A 205 14.98 10.09 28.55
CA GLY A 205 13.64 9.67 28.11
C GLY A 205 13.24 10.16 26.71
N TRP A 206 14.21 10.64 25.91
CA TRP A 206 13.98 11.00 24.53
C TRP A 206 13.80 9.75 23.62
N ASP A 207 12.77 9.77 22.79
CA ASP A 207 12.51 8.73 21.79
C ASP A 207 12.99 9.20 20.41
N SER A 208 14.03 8.58 19.87
CA SER A 208 14.62 8.91 18.58
C SER A 208 13.68 8.77 17.38
N GLN A 209 12.64 7.94 17.46
CA GLN A 209 11.69 7.72 16.35
C GLN A 209 10.62 8.80 16.28
N SER A 210 10.09 9.22 17.42
CA SER A 210 9.04 10.23 17.51
C SER A 210 9.53 11.61 17.92
N CYS A 211 10.80 11.73 18.29
CA CYS A 211 11.42 12.94 18.85
C CYS A 211 10.70 13.47 20.10
N ARG A 212 9.95 12.60 20.80
CA ARG A 212 9.24 12.92 22.05
C ARG A 212 10.21 12.97 23.22
N THR A 213 9.89 13.79 24.16
CA THR A 213 10.58 13.84 25.45
C THR A 213 9.66 13.36 26.60
N ALA A 214 10.19 13.23 27.79
CA ALA A 214 9.38 12.95 28.98
C ALA A 214 8.39 14.10 29.31
N ARG A 215 8.64 15.32 28.82
CA ARG A 215 7.76 16.47 29.05
C ARG A 215 6.67 16.53 27.98
N GLN A 216 5.41 16.51 28.40
CA GLN A 216 4.28 16.60 27.46
C GLN A 216 4.31 17.93 26.70
N GLY A 217 4.11 17.89 25.38
CA GLY A 217 4.14 19.08 24.51
C GLY A 217 5.52 19.58 24.14
N VAL A 218 6.58 18.97 24.69
CA VAL A 218 7.98 19.32 24.40
C VAL A 218 8.61 18.22 23.56
N PHE A 219 9.20 18.63 22.44
CA PHE A 219 9.90 17.74 21.50
C PHE A 219 11.35 18.19 21.38
N CYS A 220 12.23 17.25 21.08
CA CYS A 220 13.64 17.53 20.88
C CYS A 220 14.15 16.80 19.63
N GLY A 221 14.94 17.49 18.80
CA GLY A 221 15.49 16.88 17.59
C GLY A 221 16.60 17.72 16.96
N GLY A 222 17.18 17.17 15.92
CA GLY A 222 18.31 17.82 15.25
C GLY A 222 19.67 17.46 15.85
N GLY A 223 20.67 18.30 15.59
CA GLY A 223 22.05 18.05 16.01
C GLY A 223 22.25 17.91 17.53
N VAL A 224 21.42 18.54 18.35
CA VAL A 224 21.44 18.40 19.81
C VAL A 224 21.15 16.95 20.25
N CYS A 225 20.41 16.20 19.45
CA CYS A 225 20.12 14.78 19.64
C CYS A 225 21.07 13.86 18.85
N GLY A 226 22.15 14.39 18.28
CA GLY A 226 23.09 13.61 17.46
C GLY A 226 22.54 13.16 16.12
N MET A 227 21.44 13.76 15.64
CA MET A 227 20.83 13.38 14.36
C MET A 227 21.61 13.97 13.17
N PRO A 228 21.89 13.19 12.10
CA PRO A 228 22.41 13.70 10.85
C PRO A 228 21.51 14.79 10.24
N LEU A 229 22.06 15.62 9.37
CA LEU A 229 21.37 16.81 8.85
C LEU A 229 20.04 16.49 8.16
N MET A 230 20.01 15.47 7.29
CA MET A 230 18.79 15.12 6.56
C MET A 230 17.71 14.55 7.47
N GLU A 231 18.09 13.69 8.40
CA GLU A 231 17.18 13.16 9.45
C GLU A 231 16.67 14.27 10.35
N SER A 232 17.55 15.27 10.68
CA SER A 232 17.18 16.43 11.47
C SER A 232 16.09 17.27 10.80
N MET A 233 16.23 17.55 9.51
CA MET A 233 15.22 18.28 8.74
C MET A 233 13.92 17.47 8.62
N ALA A 234 14.04 16.17 8.32
CA ALA A 234 12.90 15.27 8.20
C ALA A 234 12.15 15.10 9.53
N ALA A 235 12.86 15.11 10.66
CA ALA A 235 12.26 15.09 12.00
C ALA A 235 11.34 16.29 12.22
N GLY A 236 11.76 17.50 11.81
CA GLY A 236 10.92 18.70 11.89
C GLY A 236 9.57 18.51 11.19
N ALA A 237 9.56 17.91 9.98
CA ALA A 237 8.35 17.59 9.25
C ALA A 237 7.46 16.57 9.99
N LYS A 238 8.06 15.48 10.48
CA LYS A 238 7.34 14.42 11.22
C LYS A 238 6.74 14.92 12.53
N ILE A 239 7.51 15.71 13.29
CA ILE A 239 7.05 16.30 14.56
C ILE A 239 5.86 17.23 14.31
N SER A 240 5.83 17.96 13.21
CA SER A 240 4.71 18.86 12.89
C SER A 240 3.35 18.14 12.87
N VAL A 241 3.31 16.88 12.41
CA VAL A 241 2.11 16.04 12.41
C VAL A 241 1.74 15.60 13.82
N THR A 242 2.74 15.10 14.57
CA THR A 242 2.55 14.66 15.95
C THR A 242 2.10 15.79 16.86
N MET A 243 2.76 16.96 16.74
CA MET A 243 2.43 18.16 17.50
C MET A 243 1.03 18.68 17.18
N GLU A 244 0.65 18.69 15.90
CA GLU A 244 -0.71 19.08 15.50
C GLU A 244 -1.77 18.17 16.10
N THR A 245 -1.56 16.84 16.04
CA THR A 245 -2.49 15.88 16.65
C THR A 245 -2.64 16.12 18.15
N LEU A 246 -1.53 16.34 18.85
CA LEU A 246 -1.56 16.68 20.27
C LEU A 246 -2.35 17.96 20.53
N LEU A 247 -2.12 19.02 19.75
CA LEU A 247 -2.77 20.32 19.92
C LEU A 247 -4.28 20.26 19.65
N GLN A 248 -4.71 19.44 18.69
CA GLN A 248 -6.11 19.29 18.32
C GLN A 248 -6.89 18.35 19.23
N THR A 249 -6.27 17.24 19.63
CA THR A 249 -6.97 16.15 20.34
C THR A 249 -6.63 16.09 21.83
N GLY A 250 -5.58 16.79 22.29
CA GLY A 250 -5.02 16.68 23.64
C GLY A 250 -4.30 15.33 23.90
N ARG A 251 -4.24 14.45 22.90
CA ARG A 251 -3.63 13.12 23.00
C ARG A 251 -2.45 12.99 22.05
N MET A 252 -1.42 12.32 22.51
CA MET A 252 -0.33 11.92 21.62
C MET A 252 -0.83 10.80 20.71
N PRO A 253 -0.60 10.89 19.39
CA PRO A 253 -0.93 9.79 18.50
C PRO A 253 -0.16 8.54 18.95
N GLU A 254 -0.84 7.41 18.94
CA GLU A 254 -0.17 6.12 19.04
C GLU A 254 0.86 6.01 17.92
N LYS A 255 1.96 5.24 18.15
CA LYS A 255 2.97 5.03 17.10
C LYS A 255 2.24 4.53 15.86
N SER A 256 2.12 5.37 14.85
CA SER A 256 1.64 4.91 13.55
C SER A 256 2.58 3.80 13.14
N GLY A 257 2.02 2.63 12.85
CA GLY A 257 2.80 1.53 12.29
C GLY A 257 3.59 2.11 11.12
N LYS A 258 4.92 1.93 11.12
CA LYS A 258 5.76 2.38 10.01
C LYS A 258 5.12 1.85 8.73
N SER A 259 4.98 2.69 7.72
CA SER A 259 4.74 2.19 6.38
C SER A 259 5.91 1.27 6.06
N ARG A 260 5.67 -0.04 6.15
CA ARG A 260 6.72 -1.05 5.99
C ARG A 260 7.07 -1.11 4.51
N CYS A 261 8.33 -0.90 4.19
CA CYS A 261 8.87 -1.30 2.90
C CYS A 261 9.22 -2.80 2.99
N PHE A 262 8.85 -3.55 1.96
CA PHE A 262 9.12 -5.00 1.87
C PHE A 262 9.92 -5.30 0.59
N PRO A 263 11.22 -4.94 0.54
CA PRO A 263 12.04 -5.17 -0.66
C PRO A 263 12.05 -6.64 -1.09
N GLU A 264 12.08 -7.54 -0.11
CA GLU A 264 12.11 -8.99 -0.28
C GLU A 264 10.83 -9.57 -0.90
N LYS A 265 9.70 -8.85 -0.79
CA LYS A 265 8.39 -9.23 -1.32
C LYS A 265 8.13 -8.70 -2.73
N LEU A 266 9.03 -7.86 -3.24
CA LEU A 266 8.87 -7.27 -4.57
C LEU A 266 9.48 -8.17 -5.63
N THR A 267 8.65 -8.97 -6.29
CA THR A 267 9.04 -9.72 -7.47
C THR A 267 8.89 -8.82 -8.70
N LEU A 268 10.02 -8.41 -9.24
CA LEU A 268 10.02 -7.65 -10.49
C LEU A 268 9.99 -8.61 -11.69
N PRO A 269 9.28 -8.26 -12.77
CA PRO A 269 9.41 -8.99 -14.03
C PRO A 269 10.86 -8.92 -14.54
N PRO A 270 11.27 -9.77 -15.48
CA PRO A 270 12.55 -9.61 -16.16
C PRO A 270 12.70 -8.17 -16.66
N VAL A 271 13.78 -7.52 -16.28
CA VAL A 271 14.03 -6.11 -16.60
C VAL A 271 15.14 -6.03 -17.61
N GLU A 272 14.87 -5.41 -18.76
CA GLU A 272 15.88 -5.09 -19.75
C GLU A 272 16.95 -4.17 -19.14
N PRO A 273 18.23 -4.52 -19.25
CA PRO A 273 19.31 -3.65 -18.82
C PRO A 273 19.26 -2.31 -19.55
N ALA A 274 19.29 -1.21 -18.80
CA ALA A 274 19.40 0.12 -19.36
C ALA A 274 20.41 0.93 -18.53
N GLN A 275 21.48 1.36 -19.17
CA GLN A 275 22.53 2.14 -18.53
C GLN A 275 22.01 3.50 -18.03
N SER A 276 22.60 4.00 -16.96
CA SER A 276 22.31 5.35 -16.46
C SER A 276 22.68 6.41 -17.51
N VAL A 277 21.86 7.42 -17.61
CA VAL A 277 22.09 8.54 -18.52
C VAL A 277 23.12 9.47 -17.87
N ALA A 278 24.24 9.71 -18.56
CA ALA A 278 25.18 10.75 -18.15
C ALA A 278 24.69 12.10 -18.71
N PRO A 279 24.81 13.19 -17.97
CA PRO A 279 24.54 14.51 -18.52
C PRO A 279 25.59 14.86 -19.59
N ALA A 280 25.16 15.47 -20.68
CA ALA A 280 26.07 15.94 -21.75
C ALA A 280 27.05 16.99 -21.23
N ASP A 281 26.59 17.81 -20.30
CA ASP A 281 27.41 18.76 -19.57
C ASP A 281 27.33 18.50 -18.06
N PRO A 282 28.39 17.98 -17.45
CA PRO A 282 28.43 17.70 -16.02
C PRO A 282 28.24 18.91 -15.12
N GLU A 283 28.57 20.13 -15.57
CA GLU A 283 28.47 21.36 -14.77
C GLU A 283 27.01 21.84 -14.69
N THR A 284 26.30 21.80 -15.79
CA THR A 284 24.89 22.20 -15.86
C THR A 284 23.92 21.07 -15.50
N GLY A 285 24.37 19.81 -15.51
CA GLY A 285 23.55 18.65 -15.24
C GLY A 285 22.51 18.37 -16.32
N TYR A 286 21.48 17.56 -16.01
CA TYR A 286 20.53 17.09 -17.03
C TYR A 286 19.75 18.20 -17.72
N THR A 287 19.72 18.15 -19.04
CA THR A 287 18.70 18.82 -19.87
C THR A 287 17.32 18.22 -19.63
N LYS A 288 16.27 18.87 -20.12
CA LYS A 288 14.89 18.31 -20.00
C LYS A 288 14.72 16.96 -20.72
N ALA A 289 15.48 16.74 -21.80
CA ALA A 289 15.46 15.46 -22.52
C ALA A 289 16.14 14.34 -21.70
N GLU A 290 17.33 14.59 -21.17
CA GLU A 290 18.08 13.65 -20.35
C GLU A 290 17.35 13.36 -19.01
N LEU A 291 16.74 14.37 -18.40
CA LEU A 291 15.88 14.20 -17.24
C LEU A 291 14.76 13.20 -17.51
N LYS A 292 14.06 13.34 -18.67
CA LYS A 292 12.99 12.42 -19.06
C LYS A 292 13.51 11.01 -19.31
N GLN A 293 14.66 10.90 -19.98
CA GLN A 293 15.27 9.62 -20.30
C GLN A 293 15.72 8.88 -19.03
N GLU A 294 16.47 9.56 -18.14
CA GLU A 294 16.92 8.97 -16.87
C GLU A 294 15.73 8.61 -15.98
N ALA A 295 14.77 9.52 -15.78
CA ALA A 295 13.60 9.24 -14.96
C ALA A 295 12.73 8.10 -15.53
N GLY A 296 12.71 7.94 -16.87
CA GLY A 296 12.00 6.87 -17.57
C GLY A 296 12.57 5.46 -17.32
N ARG A 297 13.82 5.35 -16.85
CA ARG A 297 14.44 4.08 -16.47
C ARG A 297 13.85 3.47 -15.19
N CYS A 298 13.11 4.27 -14.39
CA CYS A 298 12.55 3.82 -13.13
C CYS A 298 11.61 2.62 -13.31
N LEU A 299 11.85 1.54 -12.57
CA LEU A 299 11.05 0.31 -12.62
C LEU A 299 9.65 0.45 -12.04
N GLN A 300 9.35 1.58 -11.37
CA GLN A 300 8.09 1.79 -10.66
C GLN A 300 7.75 0.62 -9.72
N CYS A 301 8.75 0.18 -8.96
CA CYS A 301 8.68 -1.00 -8.09
C CYS A 301 7.42 -1.01 -7.22
N ASN A 302 6.57 -2.00 -7.43
CA ASN A 302 5.34 -2.20 -6.69
C ASN A 302 4.98 -3.67 -6.66
N CYS A 303 4.27 -4.11 -5.63
CA CYS A 303 3.70 -5.44 -5.59
C CYS A 303 2.34 -5.44 -6.28
N ASP A 304 2.28 -5.89 -7.54
CA ASP A 304 1.06 -5.88 -8.36
C ASP A 304 0.85 -7.18 -9.16
N MET A 305 1.59 -8.25 -8.83
CA MET A 305 1.56 -9.51 -9.59
C MET A 305 0.16 -10.11 -9.68
N CYS A 306 -0.55 -10.20 -8.55
CA CYS A 306 -1.92 -10.70 -8.54
C CYS A 306 -2.87 -9.83 -9.39
N MET A 307 -2.62 -8.51 -9.47
CA MET A 307 -3.42 -7.59 -10.26
C MET A 307 -3.14 -7.72 -11.77
N LYS A 308 -1.91 -8.01 -12.15
CA LYS A 308 -1.51 -8.23 -13.56
C LYS A 308 -2.04 -9.55 -14.11
N ASP A 309 -2.01 -10.58 -13.28
CA ASP A 309 -2.37 -11.94 -13.67
C ASP A 309 -3.88 -12.24 -13.53
N CYS A 310 -4.65 -11.34 -12.93
CA CYS A 310 -6.10 -11.49 -12.75
C CYS A 310 -6.88 -10.42 -13.50
N GLY A 311 -7.64 -10.82 -14.54
CA GLY A 311 -8.47 -9.91 -15.33
C GLY A 311 -9.50 -9.14 -14.51
N MET A 312 -10.03 -9.74 -13.43
CA MET A 312 -10.94 -9.08 -12.51
C MET A 312 -10.22 -7.95 -11.73
N LEU A 313 -9.08 -8.25 -11.10
CA LEU A 313 -8.32 -7.25 -10.35
C LEU A 313 -7.81 -6.13 -11.25
N ALA A 314 -7.33 -6.46 -12.44
CA ALA A 314 -6.92 -5.47 -13.44
C ALA A 314 -8.07 -4.55 -13.85
N LYS A 315 -9.27 -5.09 -14.06
CA LYS A 315 -10.47 -4.32 -14.43
C LYS A 315 -10.90 -3.35 -13.34
N TYR A 316 -10.92 -3.81 -12.08
CA TYR A 316 -11.37 -2.96 -10.96
C TYR A 316 -10.26 -2.05 -10.41
N GLY A 317 -9.00 -2.33 -10.70
CA GLY A 317 -7.85 -1.53 -10.26
C GLY A 317 -7.68 -1.51 -8.73
N LYS A 318 -8.09 -2.57 -8.04
CA LYS A 318 -8.09 -2.65 -6.57
C LYS A 318 -7.10 -3.68 -6.08
N ALA A 319 -6.32 -3.29 -5.08
CA ALA A 319 -5.42 -4.19 -4.38
C ALA A 319 -6.17 -5.14 -3.42
N PRO A 320 -5.58 -6.29 -3.07
CA PRO A 320 -6.19 -7.23 -2.13
C PRO A 320 -6.59 -6.62 -0.79
N GLU A 321 -5.79 -5.74 -0.22
CA GLU A 321 -6.09 -5.04 1.02
C GLU A 321 -7.36 -4.20 0.92
N GLN A 322 -7.51 -3.43 -0.15
CA GLN A 322 -8.70 -2.63 -0.38
C GLN A 322 -9.95 -3.50 -0.53
N ILE A 323 -9.82 -4.64 -1.24
CA ILE A 323 -10.93 -5.61 -1.37
C ILE A 323 -11.30 -6.19 -0.01
N ALA A 324 -10.32 -6.57 0.81
CA ALA A 324 -10.58 -7.10 2.15
C ALA A 324 -11.31 -6.08 3.02
N MET A 325 -10.87 -4.81 3.03
CA MET A 325 -11.56 -3.72 3.76
C MET A 325 -13.00 -3.51 3.28
N GLU A 326 -13.23 -3.51 1.97
CA GLU A 326 -14.55 -3.35 1.38
C GLU A 326 -15.47 -4.54 1.71
N LEU A 327 -14.95 -5.78 1.69
CA LEU A 327 -15.71 -6.96 2.11
C LEU A 327 -16.07 -6.91 3.60
N MET A 328 -15.17 -6.45 4.45
CA MET A 328 -15.45 -6.25 5.87
C MET A 328 -16.55 -5.20 6.09
N ALA A 329 -16.48 -4.08 5.38
CA ALA A 329 -17.49 -3.02 5.45
C ALA A 329 -18.86 -3.48 4.92
N ASP A 330 -18.87 -4.32 3.89
CA ASP A 330 -20.08 -4.85 3.24
C ASP A 330 -20.77 -5.95 4.07
N SER A 331 -20.10 -6.50 5.08
CA SER A 331 -20.61 -7.52 5.98
C SER A 331 -21.02 -7.00 7.37
N GLY A 332 -21.02 -5.69 7.59
CA GLY A 332 -21.41 -5.08 8.85
C GLY A 332 -22.93 -4.91 9.04
N PRO A 333 -23.40 -4.60 10.26
CA PRO A 333 -24.81 -4.46 10.57
C PRO A 333 -25.52 -3.26 9.89
N HIS A 334 -24.77 -2.38 9.26
CA HIS A 334 -25.27 -1.25 8.46
C HIS A 334 -25.02 -1.48 6.97
N PHE A 335 -25.34 -2.63 6.52
CA PHE A 335 -25.19 -3.12 5.17
C PHE A 335 -25.74 -2.12 4.12
N LEU A 336 -24.85 -1.45 3.45
CA LEU A 336 -25.12 -0.73 2.21
C LEU A 336 -24.64 -1.62 1.07
N ALA A 337 -25.52 -2.42 0.48
CA ALA A 337 -25.21 -3.28 -0.64
C ALA A 337 -24.57 -2.48 -1.79
N SER A 338 -23.25 -2.43 -1.80
CA SER A 338 -22.52 -1.80 -2.90
C SER A 338 -22.67 -2.66 -4.15
N ARG A 339 -23.33 -2.13 -5.19
CA ARG A 339 -23.43 -2.81 -6.49
C ARG A 339 -22.06 -3.18 -7.06
N THR A 340 -21.06 -2.37 -6.81
CA THR A 340 -19.69 -2.63 -7.23
C THR A 340 -19.13 -3.83 -6.50
N MET A 341 -19.30 -3.89 -5.17
CA MET A 341 -18.81 -5.00 -4.36
C MET A 341 -19.52 -6.31 -4.70
N THR A 342 -20.83 -6.28 -4.92
CA THR A 342 -21.60 -7.43 -5.40
C THR A 342 -21.03 -7.97 -6.71
N ARG A 343 -20.78 -7.10 -7.70
CA ARG A 343 -20.18 -7.50 -8.97
C ARG A 343 -18.81 -8.12 -8.81
N GLN A 344 -17.94 -7.53 -7.99
CA GLN A 344 -16.60 -8.07 -7.73
C GLN A 344 -16.66 -9.45 -7.09
N THR A 345 -17.49 -9.62 -6.06
CA THR A 345 -17.68 -10.88 -5.35
C THR A 345 -18.05 -12.01 -6.29
N TYR A 346 -18.95 -11.75 -7.24
CA TYR A 346 -19.41 -12.77 -8.18
C TYR A 346 -18.63 -12.81 -9.51
N SER A 347 -17.68 -11.92 -9.73
CA SER A 347 -16.78 -11.97 -10.90
C SER A 347 -15.55 -12.84 -10.66
N CYS A 348 -15.28 -13.26 -9.44
CA CYS A 348 -14.16 -14.12 -9.11
C CYS A 348 -14.43 -15.57 -9.52
N ASN A 349 -13.52 -16.19 -10.27
CA ASN A 349 -13.62 -17.60 -10.68
C ASN A 349 -13.14 -18.59 -9.60
N LEU A 350 -12.71 -18.10 -8.43
CA LEU A 350 -12.19 -18.91 -7.33
C LEU A 350 -11.00 -19.80 -7.73
N CYS A 351 -10.21 -19.37 -8.72
CA CYS A 351 -9.11 -20.17 -9.30
C CYS A 351 -7.84 -20.28 -8.44
N GLY A 352 -7.73 -19.51 -7.34
CA GLY A 352 -6.57 -19.55 -6.44
C GLY A 352 -5.31 -18.79 -6.93
N ASN A 353 -5.24 -18.39 -8.20
CA ASN A 353 -4.04 -17.81 -8.79
C ASN A 353 -3.51 -16.58 -8.01
N CYS A 354 -4.38 -15.75 -7.44
CA CYS A 354 -3.98 -14.62 -6.62
C CYS A 354 -3.21 -15.04 -5.37
N LYS A 355 -3.58 -16.16 -4.75
CA LYS A 355 -2.88 -16.75 -3.60
C LYS A 355 -1.50 -17.27 -3.99
N ASP A 356 -1.42 -18.01 -5.10
CA ASP A 356 -0.16 -18.63 -5.55
C ASP A 356 0.87 -17.59 -5.99
N ARG A 357 0.40 -16.44 -6.50
CA ARG A 357 1.25 -15.31 -6.90
C ARG A 357 1.61 -14.39 -5.75
N CYS A 358 0.85 -14.41 -4.66
CA CYS A 358 1.06 -13.49 -3.54
C CYS A 358 2.18 -13.99 -2.62
N PRO A 359 3.25 -13.21 -2.37
CA PRO A 359 4.29 -13.61 -1.41
C PRO A 359 3.76 -13.78 0.02
N GLU A 360 2.61 -13.18 0.35
CA GLU A 360 1.92 -13.31 1.64
C GLU A 360 0.80 -14.37 1.61
N GLY A 361 0.59 -15.05 0.50
CA GLY A 361 -0.44 -16.08 0.37
C GLY A 361 -1.88 -15.55 0.52
N ILE A 362 -2.15 -14.28 0.21
CA ILE A 362 -3.49 -13.67 0.33
C ILE A 362 -4.46 -14.35 -0.63
N ASP A 363 -5.45 -15.02 -0.07
CA ASP A 363 -6.46 -15.79 -0.81
C ASP A 363 -7.76 -15.02 -0.99
N LEU A 364 -7.83 -14.24 -2.08
CA LEU A 364 -9.05 -13.51 -2.43
C LEU A 364 -10.21 -14.45 -2.82
N GLY A 365 -9.89 -15.63 -3.38
CA GLY A 365 -10.92 -16.62 -3.73
C GLY A 365 -11.72 -17.02 -2.50
N THR A 366 -11.04 -17.39 -1.43
CA THR A 366 -11.68 -17.71 -0.14
C THR A 366 -12.45 -16.53 0.42
N MET A 367 -11.91 -15.30 0.37
CA MET A 367 -12.62 -14.10 0.85
C MET A 367 -13.94 -13.87 0.10
N PHE A 368 -13.92 -13.97 -1.23
CA PHE A 368 -15.12 -13.82 -2.03
C PHE A 368 -16.13 -14.96 -1.79
N GLN A 369 -15.65 -16.19 -1.61
CA GLN A 369 -16.50 -17.33 -1.28
C GLN A 369 -17.23 -17.13 0.05
N MET A 370 -16.53 -16.65 1.06
CA MET A 370 -17.15 -16.29 2.36
C MET A 370 -18.23 -15.22 2.20
N SER A 371 -17.96 -14.17 1.42
CA SER A 371 -18.95 -13.13 1.14
C SER A 371 -20.18 -13.69 0.42
N ARG A 372 -20.01 -14.60 -0.56
CA ARG A 372 -21.13 -15.30 -1.22
C ARG A 372 -21.96 -16.09 -0.24
N THR A 373 -21.31 -16.88 0.62
CA THR A 373 -21.98 -17.69 1.65
C THR A 373 -22.78 -16.84 2.62
N ALA A 374 -22.19 -15.72 3.11
CA ALA A 374 -22.90 -14.79 3.97
C ALA A 374 -24.13 -14.18 3.28
N ARG A 375 -24.01 -13.76 2.03
CA ARG A 375 -25.10 -13.18 1.23
C ARG A 375 -26.24 -14.17 0.99
N VAL A 376 -25.95 -15.45 0.75
CA VAL A 376 -26.96 -16.50 0.63
C VAL A 376 -27.67 -16.71 1.97
N ALA A 377 -26.94 -16.76 3.07
CA ALA A 377 -27.52 -16.91 4.41
C ALA A 377 -28.47 -15.77 4.79
N GLU A 378 -28.18 -14.55 4.32
CA GLU A 378 -28.97 -13.34 4.54
C GLU A 378 -30.09 -13.13 3.49
N GLY A 379 -30.15 -13.97 2.45
CA GLY A 379 -31.16 -13.86 1.38
C GLY A 379 -30.98 -12.66 0.44
N ILE A 380 -29.76 -12.13 0.33
CA ILE A 380 -29.41 -10.94 -0.48
C ILE A 380 -28.49 -11.22 -1.66
N GLN A 381 -28.29 -12.51 -1.97
CA GLN A 381 -27.54 -12.92 -3.17
C GLN A 381 -28.27 -12.46 -4.45
N PRO A 382 -27.52 -12.06 -5.50
CA PRO A 382 -28.12 -11.78 -6.79
C PRO A 382 -28.54 -13.08 -7.47
N GLU A 383 -29.82 -13.40 -7.44
CA GLU A 383 -30.39 -14.65 -7.95
C GLU A 383 -29.97 -14.93 -9.41
N ALA A 384 -30.02 -13.94 -10.27
CA ALA A 384 -29.75 -14.10 -11.70
C ALA A 384 -28.33 -14.60 -12.03
N LEU A 385 -27.34 -14.50 -11.15
CA LEU A 385 -25.96 -14.87 -11.47
C LEU A 385 -25.70 -16.37 -11.46
N HIS A 386 -26.41 -17.12 -10.61
CA HIS A 386 -26.24 -18.57 -10.46
C HIS A 386 -27.53 -19.36 -10.62
N ASP A 387 -28.66 -18.73 -10.88
CA ASP A 387 -29.97 -19.34 -10.97
C ASP A 387 -30.02 -20.55 -11.95
N PHE A 388 -29.47 -20.36 -13.16
CA PHE A 388 -29.39 -21.43 -14.14
C PHE A 388 -28.68 -22.68 -13.59
N TRP A 389 -27.51 -22.50 -12.99
CA TRP A 389 -26.69 -23.59 -12.47
C TRP A 389 -27.31 -24.27 -11.26
N LEU A 390 -28.05 -23.52 -10.44
CA LEU A 390 -28.74 -24.05 -9.26
C LEU A 390 -29.98 -24.87 -9.68
N ARG A 391 -30.72 -24.43 -10.68
CA ARG A 391 -31.84 -25.20 -11.26
C ARG A 391 -31.38 -26.49 -11.94
N GLU A 392 -30.31 -26.42 -12.73
CA GLU A 392 -29.68 -27.60 -13.31
C GLU A 392 -29.23 -28.59 -12.22
N LEU A 393 -28.62 -28.08 -11.14
CA LEU A 393 -28.22 -28.91 -10.01
C LEU A 393 -29.44 -29.59 -9.34
N ASP A 394 -30.50 -28.83 -9.08
CA ASP A 394 -31.73 -29.37 -8.47
C ASP A 394 -32.37 -30.49 -9.34
N SER A 395 -32.43 -30.30 -10.66
CA SER A 395 -32.92 -31.31 -11.60
C SER A 395 -32.03 -32.56 -11.61
N VAL A 396 -30.71 -32.36 -11.78
CA VAL A 396 -29.77 -33.49 -11.94
C VAL A 396 -29.54 -34.24 -10.63
N SER A 397 -29.67 -33.59 -9.49
CA SER A 397 -29.52 -34.21 -8.16
C SER A 397 -30.85 -34.72 -7.59
N GLY A 398 -31.98 -34.36 -8.21
CA GLY A 398 -33.33 -34.82 -7.86
C GLY A 398 -33.83 -35.92 -8.78
N GLU A 399 -34.70 -35.54 -9.70
CA GLU A 399 -35.42 -36.51 -10.57
C GLU A 399 -34.51 -37.31 -11.53
N CYS A 400 -33.37 -36.73 -11.92
CA CYS A 400 -32.43 -37.35 -12.84
C CYS A 400 -31.26 -38.06 -12.14
N ALA A 401 -31.22 -38.07 -10.82
CA ALA A 401 -30.18 -38.77 -10.06
C ALA A 401 -30.35 -40.30 -10.17
N LEU A 402 -29.26 -40.98 -10.54
CA LEU A 402 -29.30 -42.43 -10.75
C LEU A 402 -27.98 -43.06 -10.32
N ALA A 403 -28.04 -44.16 -9.61
CA ALA A 403 -26.89 -45.01 -9.30
C ALA A 403 -27.19 -46.44 -9.66
N LEU A 404 -26.47 -47.03 -10.60
CA LEU A 404 -26.63 -48.39 -11.09
C LEU A 404 -25.35 -49.17 -10.87
N LEU A 405 -25.50 -50.35 -10.25
CA LEU A 405 -24.46 -51.36 -10.22
C LEU A 405 -24.48 -52.20 -11.49
N PRO A 406 -23.35 -52.83 -11.87
CA PRO A 406 -23.34 -53.79 -12.95
C PRO A 406 -24.35 -54.93 -12.70
N PRO A 407 -25.00 -55.47 -13.72
CA PRO A 407 -26.00 -56.51 -13.54
C PRO A 407 -25.49 -57.70 -12.73
N GLY A 408 -26.23 -58.04 -11.67
CA GLY A 408 -25.94 -59.20 -10.81
C GLY A 408 -24.78 -59.01 -9.82
N GLN A 409 -24.24 -57.82 -9.72
CA GLN A 409 -23.12 -57.52 -8.80
C GLN A 409 -23.60 -56.72 -7.58
N PRO A 410 -23.15 -57.02 -6.36
CA PRO A 410 -23.48 -56.26 -5.16
C PRO A 410 -22.60 -55.01 -4.97
N SER A 411 -21.52 -54.89 -5.74
CA SER A 411 -20.58 -53.75 -5.70
C SER A 411 -19.82 -53.68 -7.04
N CYS A 412 -19.10 -52.62 -7.26
CA CYS A 412 -18.26 -52.47 -8.44
C CYS A 412 -16.88 -51.88 -8.09
N ARG A 413 -15.88 -52.25 -8.90
CA ARG A 413 -14.53 -51.68 -8.75
C ARG A 413 -14.40 -50.28 -9.36
N TYR A 414 -15.15 -50.02 -10.41
CA TYR A 414 -15.16 -48.74 -11.13
C TYR A 414 -16.60 -48.25 -11.25
N VAL A 415 -16.76 -46.90 -11.24
CA VAL A 415 -18.04 -46.27 -11.52
C VAL A 415 -17.83 -45.12 -12.51
N PHE A 416 -18.63 -45.07 -13.55
CA PHE A 416 -18.64 -43.96 -14.49
C PHE A 416 -19.50 -42.84 -13.93
N PHE A 417 -18.90 -41.67 -13.71
CA PHE A 417 -19.56 -40.45 -13.28
C PHE A 417 -19.33 -39.36 -14.32
N PRO A 418 -20.20 -39.21 -15.34
CA PRO A 418 -20.02 -38.27 -16.42
C PRO A 418 -20.22 -36.81 -15.99
N GLY A 419 -20.73 -36.56 -14.77
CA GLY A 419 -21.16 -35.25 -14.30
C GLY A 419 -22.48 -34.79 -14.91
N CYS A 420 -22.86 -33.52 -14.74
CA CYS A 420 -24.15 -33.00 -15.20
C CYS A 420 -24.13 -32.52 -16.68
N ARG A 421 -22.98 -31.97 -17.15
CA ARG A 421 -22.90 -31.33 -18.47
C ARG A 421 -22.83 -32.29 -19.64
N LEU A 422 -22.04 -33.35 -19.52
CA LEU A 422 -21.84 -34.29 -20.63
C LEU A 422 -23.12 -35.00 -21.02
N PRO A 423 -23.91 -35.57 -20.08
CA PRO A 423 -25.20 -36.20 -20.42
C PRO A 423 -26.20 -35.24 -21.07
N ALA A 424 -26.23 -33.99 -20.63
CA ALA A 424 -27.14 -32.99 -21.19
C ALA A 424 -26.73 -32.51 -22.59
N SER A 425 -25.41 -32.39 -22.86
CA SER A 425 -24.92 -31.88 -24.13
C SER A 425 -24.67 -32.94 -25.19
N LEU A 426 -24.23 -34.13 -24.76
CA LEU A 426 -23.83 -35.26 -25.63
C LEU A 426 -24.37 -36.60 -25.10
N PRO A 427 -25.68 -36.78 -25.05
CA PRO A 427 -26.30 -37.96 -24.44
C PRO A 427 -25.88 -39.28 -25.10
N GLU A 428 -25.79 -39.32 -26.42
CA GLU A 428 -25.41 -40.52 -27.17
C GLU A 428 -23.97 -40.96 -26.84
N GLN A 429 -23.04 -40.02 -26.82
CA GLN A 429 -21.63 -40.27 -26.45
C GLN A 429 -21.50 -40.71 -24.99
N THR A 430 -22.33 -40.16 -24.11
CA THR A 430 -22.38 -40.56 -22.70
C THR A 430 -22.83 -42.00 -22.56
N ILE A 431 -23.87 -42.38 -23.30
CA ILE A 431 -24.40 -43.76 -23.32
C ILE A 431 -23.34 -44.72 -23.88
N GLN A 432 -22.70 -44.37 -24.98
CA GLN A 432 -21.65 -45.20 -25.59
C GLN A 432 -20.47 -45.39 -24.64
N ALA A 433 -19.99 -44.32 -23.97
CA ALA A 433 -18.93 -44.43 -22.98
C ALA A 433 -19.33 -45.28 -21.78
N GLY A 434 -20.54 -45.07 -21.27
CA GLY A 434 -21.09 -45.88 -20.17
C GLY A 434 -21.17 -47.36 -20.52
N ARG A 435 -21.68 -47.71 -21.72
CA ARG A 435 -21.74 -49.12 -22.22
C ARG A 435 -20.33 -49.72 -22.32
N LEU A 436 -19.39 -49.03 -22.96
CA LEU A 436 -18.01 -49.49 -23.09
C LEU A 436 -17.39 -49.81 -21.72
N LEU A 437 -17.56 -48.92 -20.75
CA LEU A 437 -17.00 -49.09 -19.40
C LEU A 437 -17.69 -50.23 -18.64
N THR A 438 -19.01 -50.38 -18.81
CA THR A 438 -19.76 -51.46 -18.18
C THR A 438 -19.40 -52.82 -18.79
N GLU A 439 -19.32 -52.93 -20.11
CA GLU A 439 -19.00 -54.18 -20.84
C GLU A 439 -17.53 -54.58 -20.62
N THR A 440 -16.60 -53.64 -20.63
CA THR A 440 -15.16 -53.92 -20.55
C THR A 440 -14.66 -54.11 -19.11
N PHE A 441 -15.14 -53.28 -18.18
CA PHE A 441 -14.64 -53.19 -16.82
C PHE A 441 -15.68 -53.54 -15.75
N GLN A 442 -16.88 -53.92 -16.12
CA GLN A 442 -18.02 -54.09 -15.22
C GLN A 442 -18.20 -52.85 -14.31
N ALA A 443 -18.11 -51.67 -14.91
CA ALA A 443 -18.29 -50.43 -14.19
C ALA A 443 -19.75 -50.15 -13.88
N GLY A 444 -20.05 -49.66 -12.69
CA GLY A 444 -21.34 -49.05 -12.36
C GLY A 444 -21.45 -47.66 -13.01
N VAL A 445 -22.65 -47.11 -12.96
CA VAL A 445 -22.93 -45.75 -13.49
C VAL A 445 -23.60 -44.92 -12.42
N VAL A 446 -23.11 -43.70 -12.23
CA VAL A 446 -23.75 -42.69 -11.38
C VAL A 446 -24.02 -41.44 -12.23
N LEU A 447 -25.31 -41.13 -12.39
CA LEU A 447 -25.75 -39.85 -12.98
C LEU A 447 -26.09 -38.88 -11.87
N GLY A 448 -25.51 -37.69 -11.92
CA GLY A 448 -25.68 -36.68 -10.92
C GLY A 448 -24.70 -35.51 -11.12
N CYS A 449 -24.67 -34.61 -10.17
CA CYS A 449 -23.73 -33.47 -10.16
C CYS A 449 -22.83 -33.52 -8.92
N CYS A 450 -21.62 -32.97 -9.03
CA CYS A 450 -20.72 -32.81 -7.87
C CYS A 450 -21.17 -31.69 -6.90
N GLY A 451 -22.14 -30.85 -7.31
CA GLY A 451 -22.63 -29.73 -6.47
C GLY A 451 -21.82 -28.45 -6.54
N VAL A 452 -20.78 -28.41 -7.35
CA VAL A 452 -19.87 -27.25 -7.42
C VAL A 452 -20.57 -25.93 -7.76
N GLY A 453 -21.67 -25.97 -8.52
CA GLY A 453 -22.48 -24.78 -8.82
C GLY A 453 -23.08 -24.14 -7.57
N ALA A 454 -23.53 -24.95 -6.60
CA ALA A 454 -23.99 -24.45 -5.32
C ALA A 454 -22.83 -23.85 -4.49
N TRP A 455 -21.67 -24.51 -4.49
CA TRP A 455 -20.48 -23.99 -3.84
C TRP A 455 -20.06 -22.63 -4.42
N TRP A 456 -20.03 -22.50 -5.75
CA TRP A 456 -19.70 -21.21 -6.40
C TRP A 456 -20.73 -20.12 -6.09
N ALA A 457 -21.99 -20.47 -5.95
CA ALA A 457 -23.04 -19.55 -5.56
C ALA A 457 -22.93 -19.07 -4.09
N GLY A 458 -22.23 -19.83 -3.24
CA GLY A 458 -22.21 -19.65 -1.78
C GLY A 458 -23.34 -20.39 -1.06
N ASP A 459 -24.10 -21.24 -1.78
CA ASP A 459 -25.19 -22.04 -1.20
C ASP A 459 -24.63 -23.29 -0.53
N GLN A 460 -24.15 -23.09 0.70
CA GLN A 460 -23.53 -24.13 1.50
C GLN A 460 -24.49 -25.32 1.75
N LYS A 461 -25.76 -25.03 1.98
CA LYS A 461 -26.76 -26.04 2.27
C LYS A 461 -26.96 -27.02 1.10
N ARG A 462 -27.12 -26.49 -0.11
CA ARG A 462 -27.25 -27.32 -1.31
C ARG A 462 -25.97 -28.09 -1.60
N TRP A 463 -24.82 -27.45 -1.45
CA TRP A 463 -23.55 -28.13 -1.68
C TRP A 463 -23.30 -29.27 -0.69
N GLU A 464 -23.60 -29.09 0.60
CA GLU A 464 -23.47 -30.15 1.62
C GLU A 464 -24.40 -31.30 1.37
N ALA A 465 -25.68 -31.03 1.09
CA ALA A 465 -26.67 -32.06 0.78
C ALA A 465 -26.22 -32.90 -0.43
N ASN A 466 -25.77 -32.25 -1.51
CA ASN A 466 -25.33 -32.98 -2.70
C ASN A 466 -24.03 -33.78 -2.46
N SER A 467 -23.09 -33.21 -1.71
CA SER A 467 -21.85 -33.89 -1.34
C SER A 467 -22.08 -35.08 -0.43
N GLN A 468 -23.10 -35.03 0.44
CA GLN A 468 -23.50 -36.12 1.30
C GLN A 468 -24.12 -37.25 0.48
N TRP A 469 -25.04 -36.92 -0.45
CA TRP A 469 -25.64 -37.90 -1.38
C TRP A 469 -24.56 -38.64 -2.17
N LEU A 470 -23.58 -37.90 -2.75
CA LEU A 470 -22.52 -38.52 -3.55
C LEU A 470 -21.61 -39.44 -2.71
N ARG A 471 -21.28 -39.04 -1.48
CA ARG A 471 -20.50 -39.87 -0.54
C ARG A 471 -21.24 -41.12 -0.13
N GLN A 472 -22.55 -41.01 0.14
CA GLN A 472 -23.39 -42.18 0.47
C GLN A 472 -23.46 -43.15 -0.70
N THR A 473 -23.77 -42.65 -1.90
CA THR A 473 -23.80 -43.45 -3.13
C THR A 473 -22.46 -44.18 -3.36
N TRP A 474 -21.34 -43.49 -3.19
CA TRP A 474 -20.01 -44.11 -3.30
C TRP A 474 -19.82 -45.24 -2.28
N SER A 475 -20.27 -45.03 -1.03
CA SER A 475 -20.18 -46.05 0.02
C SER A 475 -21.05 -47.29 -0.30
N ASP A 476 -22.27 -47.04 -0.73
CA ASP A 476 -23.26 -48.10 -1.05
C ASP A 476 -22.84 -48.93 -2.25
N MET A 477 -22.09 -48.39 -3.19
CA MET A 477 -21.54 -49.07 -4.35
C MET A 477 -20.23 -49.84 -4.07
N GLY A 478 -19.78 -49.90 -2.82
CA GLY A 478 -18.57 -50.64 -2.44
C GLY A 478 -17.27 -49.80 -2.57
N ARG A 479 -17.37 -48.49 -2.54
CA ARG A 479 -16.26 -47.53 -2.63
C ARG A 479 -15.44 -47.65 -3.93
N PRO A 480 -16.06 -47.60 -5.09
CA PRO A 480 -15.42 -47.76 -6.37
C PRO A 480 -14.47 -46.60 -6.70
N VAL A 481 -13.58 -46.82 -7.67
CA VAL A 481 -12.81 -45.76 -8.31
C VAL A 481 -13.71 -45.03 -9.30
N PHE A 482 -13.80 -43.71 -9.16
CA PHE A 482 -14.55 -42.85 -10.09
C PHE A 482 -13.81 -42.65 -11.42
N VAL A 483 -14.48 -42.95 -12.52
CA VAL A 483 -14.08 -42.57 -13.88
C VAL A 483 -14.84 -41.31 -14.24
N LEU A 484 -14.14 -40.17 -14.24
CA LEU A 484 -14.74 -38.86 -14.41
C LEU A 484 -14.64 -38.38 -15.87
N ALA A 485 -15.70 -37.74 -16.35
CA ALA A 485 -15.70 -37.04 -17.64
C ALA A 485 -15.88 -35.53 -17.50
N CYS A 486 -16.07 -35.04 -16.29
CA CYS A 486 -16.11 -33.61 -15.98
C CYS A 486 -14.83 -33.22 -15.26
N ALA A 487 -14.18 -32.12 -15.74
CA ALA A 487 -12.92 -31.62 -15.19
C ALA A 487 -13.09 -30.75 -13.94
N THR A 488 -14.33 -30.46 -13.53
CA THR A 488 -14.62 -29.53 -12.41
C THR A 488 -14.62 -30.23 -11.05
#